data_f8334088e2b1e27713cea3c427cdab6b
#
_entry.id   f8334088e2b1e27713cea3c427cdab6b
#
_cell.length_a   1.000
_cell.length_b   1.000
_cell.length_c   1.000
_cell.angle_alpha   90.00
_cell.angle_beta   90.00
_cell.angle_gamma   90.00
#
_symmetry.space_group_name_H-M   'P 1'
#
loop_
_entity.id
_entity.type
_entity.pdbx_description
1 polymer ?
#
loop_
_entity_poly.entity_id
_entity_poly.type
_entity_poly.pdbx_seq_one_letter_code
_entity_poly.pdbx_strand_id
1 'polypeptide(L)'
;MATKIAINGFGRIGRMFYRAALDKKDLEIVAVNDITDPLTLAHLLKYDSVHGALPHQVKAEGNMILVDGHAVQVLAERDPGKLPWSKLGVQVVVESTGLFTARDKAALHITAGAKKVLISAPADGADLTICLGVNDHAYEPKKHHVVSNASCTTNCLAPVAKVLHENFGILNGLMTTVHSYTSDQMLHDGPHRDLRRARAAAVSMVPTSTGAAKAIGLVLPALNGKLDGIAIRVPTSNVSLIDLTATLERDCDEKSVNAAMKKAADSELKGILEYVEAPLVSADFNGDPHSSIFDAPLTKVLGKRLAKIFSWYDNEWGYSNRLAEVAALVAGRL
;
A
#
# COMPACT_ATOMS: atom_id res chain seq x y z
N MET A 1 -1.99 26.91 -2.31
CA MET A 1 -2.20 26.31 -3.65
C MET A 1 -1.99 24.82 -3.49
N ALA A 2 -2.79 23.99 -4.17
CA ALA A 2 -2.62 22.55 -4.15
C ALA A 2 -1.27 22.14 -4.77
N THR A 3 -0.67 21.08 -4.23
CA THR A 3 0.59 20.52 -4.74
C THR A 3 0.32 19.71 -6.01
N LYS A 4 1.05 20.03 -7.09
CA LYS A 4 0.91 19.31 -8.35
C LYS A 4 1.57 17.94 -8.30
N ILE A 5 0.76 16.92 -8.55
CA ILE A 5 1.12 15.50 -8.52
C ILE A 5 1.10 14.94 -9.94
N ALA A 6 2.04 14.08 -10.25
CA ALA A 6 1.94 13.17 -11.40
C ALA A 6 1.97 11.72 -10.95
N ILE A 7 1.33 10.84 -11.72
CA ILE A 7 1.32 9.40 -11.50
C ILE A 7 2.08 8.74 -12.66
N ASN A 8 3.14 8.02 -12.35
CA ASN A 8 3.85 7.19 -13.32
C ASN A 8 3.41 5.73 -13.15
N GLY A 9 2.73 5.18 -14.16
CA GLY A 9 2.03 3.90 -14.11
C GLY A 9 0.57 4.06 -13.65
N PHE A 10 -0.36 4.00 -14.60
CA PHE A 10 -1.80 4.15 -14.33
C PHE A 10 -2.50 2.79 -14.31
N GLY A 11 -1.80 1.79 -13.72
CA GLY A 11 -2.32 0.47 -13.41
C GLY A 11 -3.33 0.49 -12.25
N ARG A 12 -3.55 -0.65 -11.58
CA ARG A 12 -4.52 -0.72 -10.47
C ARG A 12 -4.23 0.29 -9.37
N ILE A 13 -3.01 0.29 -8.81
CA ILE A 13 -2.65 1.19 -7.70
C ILE A 13 -2.64 2.65 -8.15
N GLY A 14 -2.12 2.97 -9.34
CA GLY A 14 -2.17 4.35 -9.85
C GLY A 14 -3.59 4.89 -9.99
N ARG A 15 -4.55 4.06 -10.46
CA ARG A 15 -5.97 4.44 -10.55
C ARG A 15 -6.65 4.52 -9.18
N MET A 16 -6.35 3.60 -8.25
CA MET A 16 -6.89 3.66 -6.89
C MET A 16 -6.32 4.86 -6.11
N PHE A 17 -5.03 5.17 -6.28
CA PHE A 17 -4.45 6.39 -5.75
C PHE A 17 -5.17 7.64 -6.32
N TYR A 18 -5.42 7.67 -7.63
CA TYR A 18 -6.17 8.77 -8.26
C TYR A 18 -7.55 8.94 -7.59
N ARG A 19 -8.31 7.84 -7.44
CA ARG A 19 -9.62 7.85 -6.79
C ARG A 19 -9.54 8.33 -5.33
N ALA A 20 -8.57 7.84 -4.55
CA ALA A 20 -8.37 8.22 -3.16
C ALA A 20 -7.91 9.69 -2.98
N ALA A 21 -7.25 10.24 -4.01
CA ALA A 21 -6.77 11.63 -3.99
C ALA A 21 -7.83 12.66 -4.40
N LEU A 22 -8.97 12.26 -4.99
CA LEU A 22 -10.02 13.18 -5.42
C LEU A 22 -10.56 14.05 -4.27
N ASP A 23 -10.64 13.51 -3.06
CA ASP A 23 -11.12 14.24 -1.88
C ASP A 23 -10.02 15.02 -1.14
N LYS A 24 -8.76 14.93 -1.59
CA LYS A 24 -7.61 15.62 -0.97
C LYS A 24 -7.39 16.99 -1.63
N LYS A 25 -7.99 18.05 -1.09
CA LYS A 25 -7.97 19.43 -1.64
C LYS A 25 -6.57 20.03 -1.78
N ASP A 26 -5.59 19.51 -1.08
CA ASP A 26 -4.18 19.92 -1.10
C ASP A 26 -3.36 19.22 -2.19
N LEU A 27 -3.94 18.25 -2.89
CA LEU A 27 -3.33 17.55 -4.02
C LEU A 27 -4.05 17.87 -5.33
N GLU A 28 -3.29 18.13 -6.40
CA GLU A 28 -3.78 18.33 -7.76
C GLU A 28 -3.07 17.37 -8.71
N ILE A 29 -3.79 16.35 -9.21
CA ILE A 29 -3.21 15.43 -10.19
C ILE A 29 -3.29 16.09 -11.57
N VAL A 30 -2.14 16.47 -12.11
CA VAL A 30 -2.03 17.20 -13.39
C VAL A 30 -1.63 16.32 -14.57
N ALA A 31 -1.01 15.16 -14.30
CA ALA A 31 -0.59 14.24 -15.35
C ALA A 31 -0.56 12.79 -14.87
N VAL A 32 -0.80 11.90 -15.81
CA VAL A 32 -0.52 10.46 -15.69
C VAL A 32 0.39 10.02 -16.84
N ASN A 33 1.31 9.13 -16.59
CA ASN A 33 2.15 8.53 -17.62
C ASN A 33 1.89 7.02 -17.66
N ASP A 34 1.46 6.54 -18.82
CA ASP A 34 1.25 5.10 -19.09
C ASP A 34 1.39 4.84 -20.58
N ILE A 35 1.80 3.65 -20.96
CA ILE A 35 1.95 3.27 -22.38
C ILE A 35 0.62 2.92 -23.06
N THR A 36 -0.47 2.87 -22.27
CA THR A 36 -1.84 2.61 -22.73
C THR A 36 -2.48 3.89 -23.22
N ASP A 37 -3.38 3.81 -24.21
CA ASP A 37 -4.07 4.96 -24.76
C ASP A 37 -5.04 5.64 -23.79
N PRO A 38 -5.31 6.96 -23.95
CA PRO A 38 -6.15 7.72 -23.01
C PRO A 38 -7.59 7.21 -22.91
N LEU A 39 -8.19 6.67 -23.98
CA LEU A 39 -9.55 6.17 -23.97
C LEU A 39 -9.67 4.93 -23.05
N THR A 40 -8.74 4.00 -23.20
CA THR A 40 -8.65 2.80 -22.35
C THR A 40 -8.40 3.20 -20.89
N LEU A 41 -7.48 4.13 -20.62
CA LEU A 41 -7.18 4.59 -19.27
C LEU A 41 -8.39 5.27 -18.62
N ALA A 42 -9.12 6.13 -19.35
CA ALA A 42 -10.33 6.77 -18.85
C ALA A 42 -11.44 5.75 -18.57
N HIS A 43 -11.61 4.75 -19.43
CA HIS A 43 -12.57 3.67 -19.22
C HIS A 43 -12.26 2.88 -17.95
N LEU A 44 -11.00 2.48 -17.77
CA LEU A 44 -10.56 1.72 -16.58
C LEU A 44 -10.52 2.57 -15.29
N LEU A 45 -10.41 3.89 -15.38
CA LEU A 45 -10.59 4.78 -14.24
C LEU A 45 -12.07 4.85 -13.84
N LYS A 46 -12.96 4.92 -14.83
CA LYS A 46 -14.42 5.02 -14.61
C LYS A 46 -15.00 3.72 -14.07
N TYR A 47 -14.64 2.59 -14.68
CA TYR A 47 -15.23 1.29 -14.36
C TYR A 47 -14.18 0.35 -13.77
N ASP A 48 -14.47 -0.20 -12.60
CA ASP A 48 -13.59 -1.14 -11.91
C ASP A 48 -14.40 -2.35 -11.45
N SER A 49 -13.89 -3.55 -11.73
CA SER A 49 -14.59 -4.81 -11.41
C SER A 49 -14.65 -5.09 -9.91
N VAL A 50 -13.77 -4.50 -9.12
CA VAL A 50 -13.66 -4.70 -7.67
C VAL A 50 -14.31 -3.55 -6.91
N HIS A 51 -13.98 -2.30 -7.29
CA HIS A 51 -14.39 -1.09 -6.58
C HIS A 51 -15.58 -0.37 -7.23
N GLY A 52 -16.15 -0.96 -8.29
CA GLY A 52 -17.31 -0.39 -8.96
C GLY A 52 -17.03 0.87 -9.77
N ALA A 53 -18.10 1.48 -10.28
CA ALA A 53 -17.99 2.69 -11.10
C ALA A 53 -17.66 3.91 -10.24
N LEU A 54 -16.67 4.69 -10.67
CA LEU A 54 -16.35 5.98 -10.04
C LEU A 54 -17.53 6.95 -10.18
N PRO A 55 -18.07 7.55 -9.09
CA PRO A 55 -19.25 8.43 -9.12
C PRO A 55 -18.95 9.84 -9.68
N HIS A 56 -18.06 9.93 -10.68
CA HIS A 56 -17.63 11.15 -11.37
C HIS A 56 -17.78 10.98 -12.87
N GLN A 57 -17.93 12.06 -13.61
CA GLN A 57 -17.89 12.00 -15.07
C GLN A 57 -16.43 11.83 -15.52
N VAL A 58 -16.17 10.79 -16.32
CA VAL A 58 -14.82 10.55 -16.86
C VAL A 58 -14.92 10.45 -18.37
N LYS A 59 -14.10 11.22 -19.07
CA LYS A 59 -14.02 11.25 -20.54
C LYS A 59 -12.56 11.31 -20.98
N ALA A 60 -12.28 10.79 -22.17
CA ALA A 60 -11.01 11.00 -22.86
C ALA A 60 -11.21 12.03 -23.99
N GLU A 61 -10.35 13.03 -24.07
CA GLU A 61 -10.33 14.02 -25.14
C GLU A 61 -8.88 14.26 -25.60
N GLY A 62 -8.55 13.79 -26.81
CA GLY A 62 -7.17 13.82 -27.30
C GLY A 62 -6.23 13.03 -26.35
N ASN A 63 -5.20 13.71 -25.85
CA ASN A 63 -4.26 13.14 -24.88
C ASN A 63 -4.58 13.53 -23.43
N MET A 64 -5.84 13.77 -23.11
CA MET A 64 -6.30 14.15 -21.78
C MET A 64 -7.36 13.18 -21.26
N ILE A 65 -7.38 12.99 -19.96
CA ILE A 65 -8.51 12.43 -19.21
C ILE A 65 -9.18 13.59 -18.49
N LEU A 66 -10.49 13.75 -18.70
CA LEU A 66 -11.30 14.75 -18.01
C LEU A 66 -12.09 14.05 -16.91
N VAL A 67 -11.94 14.49 -15.66
CA VAL A 67 -12.74 14.03 -14.52
C VAL A 67 -13.52 15.24 -13.98
N ASP A 68 -14.84 15.23 -14.13
CA ASP A 68 -15.72 16.37 -13.83
C ASP A 68 -15.25 17.70 -14.44
N GLY A 69 -14.68 17.62 -15.65
CA GLY A 69 -14.13 18.78 -16.37
C GLY A 69 -12.68 19.13 -16.01
N HIS A 70 -12.09 18.56 -14.97
CA HIS A 70 -10.66 18.74 -14.66
C HIS A 70 -9.81 17.90 -15.60
N ALA A 71 -8.89 18.57 -16.32
CA ALA A 71 -8.05 17.93 -17.32
C ALA A 71 -6.77 17.37 -16.70
N VAL A 72 -6.51 16.09 -16.96
CA VAL A 72 -5.29 15.39 -16.58
C VAL A 72 -4.56 14.97 -17.85
N GLN A 73 -3.32 15.42 -18.02
CA GLN A 73 -2.54 15.10 -19.20
C GLN A 73 -2.09 13.63 -19.19
N VAL A 74 -2.30 12.93 -20.29
CA VAL A 74 -1.79 11.57 -20.49
C VAL A 74 -0.49 11.63 -21.30
N LEU A 75 0.56 11.05 -20.74
CA LEU A 75 1.87 10.90 -21.35
C LEU A 75 2.14 9.41 -21.62
N ALA A 76 3.03 9.11 -22.57
CA ALA A 76 3.39 7.74 -22.96
C ALA A 76 4.91 7.60 -23.11
N GLU A 77 5.67 8.06 -22.10
CA GLU A 77 7.13 8.02 -22.08
C GLU A 77 7.60 6.84 -21.21
N ARG A 78 8.52 6.04 -21.75
CA ARG A 78 9.10 4.88 -21.06
C ARG A 78 10.25 5.24 -20.13
N ASP A 79 10.96 6.32 -20.44
CA ASP A 79 12.12 6.79 -19.67
C ASP A 79 11.69 7.87 -18.67
N PRO A 80 11.70 7.60 -17.36
CA PRO A 80 11.29 8.59 -16.36
C PRO A 80 12.06 9.91 -16.42
N GLY A 81 13.32 9.87 -16.86
CA GLY A 81 14.19 11.05 -16.97
C GLY A 81 13.80 12.00 -18.09
N LYS A 82 12.95 11.56 -19.04
CA LYS A 82 12.46 12.37 -20.16
C LYS A 82 11.06 12.94 -19.96
N LEU A 83 10.41 12.61 -18.85
CA LEU A 83 9.10 13.12 -18.54
C LEU A 83 9.13 14.63 -18.26
N PRO A 84 8.16 15.42 -18.75
CA PRO A 84 8.22 16.88 -18.70
C PRO A 84 7.77 17.46 -17.35
N TRP A 85 8.21 16.90 -16.23
CA TRP A 85 7.74 17.29 -14.90
C TRP A 85 8.02 18.74 -14.56
N SER A 86 9.20 19.24 -14.90
CA SER A 86 9.55 20.65 -14.73
C SER A 86 8.59 21.56 -15.50
N LYS A 87 8.29 21.23 -16.77
CA LYS A 87 7.40 22.02 -17.62
C LYS A 87 5.95 22.04 -17.12
N LEU A 88 5.49 20.93 -16.52
CA LEU A 88 4.15 20.79 -15.95
C LEU A 88 4.06 21.34 -14.51
N GLY A 89 5.19 21.70 -13.92
CA GLY A 89 5.26 22.17 -12.54
C GLY A 89 4.98 21.07 -11.51
N VAL A 90 5.19 19.80 -11.87
CA VAL A 90 5.00 18.66 -10.99
C VAL A 90 5.99 18.71 -9.83
N GLN A 91 5.48 18.61 -8.61
CA GLN A 91 6.28 18.67 -7.40
C GLN A 91 6.52 17.27 -6.80
N VAL A 92 5.52 16.40 -6.85
CA VAL A 92 5.59 15.02 -6.36
C VAL A 92 5.19 14.06 -7.47
N VAL A 93 5.97 13.00 -7.65
CA VAL A 93 5.61 11.89 -8.54
C VAL A 93 5.28 10.67 -7.70
N VAL A 94 4.12 10.06 -7.96
CA VAL A 94 3.77 8.74 -7.46
C VAL A 94 4.23 7.72 -8.50
N GLU A 95 5.27 6.96 -8.15
CA GLU A 95 5.81 5.89 -8.98
C GLU A 95 5.06 4.58 -8.70
N SER A 96 4.20 4.16 -9.63
CA SER A 96 3.34 2.98 -9.50
C SER A 96 3.40 2.03 -10.69
N THR A 97 4.49 2.06 -11.47
CA THR A 97 4.73 1.09 -12.55
C THR A 97 5.18 -0.27 -12.03
N GLY A 98 5.77 -0.35 -10.83
CA GLY A 98 6.46 -1.53 -10.32
C GLY A 98 7.83 -1.81 -10.98
N LEU A 99 8.27 -0.95 -11.91
CA LEU A 99 9.54 -1.11 -12.66
C LEU A 99 10.70 -0.30 -12.06
N PHE A 100 10.41 0.86 -11.47
CA PHE A 100 11.40 1.81 -10.95
C PHE A 100 11.39 1.82 -9.42
N THR A 101 11.54 0.63 -8.81
CA THR A 101 11.51 0.46 -7.35
C THR A 101 12.86 0.67 -6.68
N ALA A 102 13.98 0.63 -7.42
CA ALA A 102 15.28 1.02 -6.90
C ALA A 102 15.38 2.54 -6.82
N ARG A 103 15.96 3.05 -5.71
CA ARG A 103 16.11 4.48 -5.44
C ARG A 103 16.65 5.27 -6.63
N ASP A 104 17.76 4.81 -7.23
CA ASP A 104 18.41 5.54 -8.32
C ASP A 104 17.58 5.55 -9.60
N LYS A 105 16.79 4.51 -9.85
CA LYS A 105 15.84 4.47 -10.96
C LYS A 105 14.68 5.43 -10.74
N ALA A 106 14.11 5.45 -9.53
CA ALA A 106 13.04 6.38 -9.17
C ALA A 106 13.53 7.84 -9.15
N ALA A 107 14.78 8.09 -8.78
CA ALA A 107 15.39 9.43 -8.78
C ALA A 107 15.47 10.08 -10.17
N LEU A 108 15.29 9.33 -11.27
CA LEU A 108 15.17 9.90 -12.61
C LEU A 108 14.00 10.89 -12.72
N HIS A 109 12.95 10.71 -11.93
CA HIS A 109 11.87 11.70 -11.85
C HIS A 109 12.32 13.04 -11.23
N ILE A 110 13.29 13.01 -10.31
CA ILE A 110 13.90 14.22 -9.75
C ILE A 110 14.72 14.93 -10.85
N THR A 111 15.47 14.18 -11.65
CA THR A 111 16.22 14.71 -12.80
C THR A 111 15.26 15.35 -13.82
N ALA A 112 14.08 14.80 -14.00
CA ALA A 112 13.03 15.32 -14.86
C ALA A 112 12.31 16.58 -14.29
N GLY A 113 12.62 16.97 -13.04
CA GLY A 113 12.15 18.22 -12.42
C GLY A 113 11.17 18.07 -11.26
N ALA A 114 10.81 16.86 -10.87
CA ALA A 114 10.05 16.64 -9.63
C ALA A 114 10.90 16.93 -8.39
N LYS A 115 10.28 17.36 -7.29
CA LYS A 115 10.97 17.57 -6.00
C LYS A 115 11.04 16.30 -5.17
N LYS A 116 10.01 15.46 -5.25
CA LYS A 116 9.85 14.23 -4.48
C LYS A 116 9.31 13.10 -5.34
N VAL A 117 9.69 11.89 -4.98
CA VAL A 117 9.14 10.64 -5.55
C VAL A 117 8.61 9.78 -4.43
N LEU A 118 7.38 9.31 -4.58
CA LEU A 118 6.73 8.38 -3.68
C LEU A 118 6.52 7.05 -4.41
N ILE A 119 7.26 6.02 -4.03
CA ILE A 119 7.20 4.70 -4.64
C ILE A 119 6.08 3.89 -3.99
N SER A 120 5.14 3.39 -4.77
CA SER A 120 4.00 2.57 -4.34
C SER A 120 4.33 1.08 -4.20
N ALA A 121 5.53 0.77 -3.77
CA ALA A 121 6.03 -0.59 -3.59
C ALA A 121 7.20 -0.58 -2.59
N PRO A 122 7.60 -1.76 -2.03
CA PRO A 122 8.89 -1.89 -1.38
C PRO A 122 10.01 -1.44 -2.31
N ALA A 123 10.92 -0.63 -1.81
CA ALA A 123 11.97 -0.02 -2.60
C ALA A 123 13.35 -0.40 -2.08
N ASP A 124 14.28 -0.62 -3.01
CA ASP A 124 15.67 -0.86 -2.68
C ASP A 124 16.41 0.48 -2.58
N GLY A 125 17.00 0.73 -1.40
CA GLY A 125 17.81 1.90 -1.11
C GLY A 125 17.02 3.22 -1.03
N ALA A 126 15.69 3.23 -0.88
CA ALA A 126 14.91 4.46 -0.67
C ALA A 126 15.46 5.28 0.49
N ASP A 127 15.36 6.62 0.40
CA ASP A 127 15.82 7.52 1.47
C ASP A 127 15.04 7.28 2.77
N LEU A 128 13.76 6.88 2.67
CA LEU A 128 12.91 6.45 3.78
C LEU A 128 11.87 5.45 3.27
N THR A 129 11.66 4.38 4.02
CA THR A 129 10.45 3.55 3.92
C THR A 129 9.48 3.99 5.01
N ILE A 130 8.27 4.41 4.64
CA ILE A 130 7.29 5.00 5.55
C ILE A 130 6.02 4.15 5.65
N CYS A 131 5.56 3.93 6.88
CA CYS A 131 4.20 3.49 7.19
C CYS A 131 3.55 4.52 8.11
N LEU A 132 2.49 5.13 7.65
CA LEU A 132 1.77 6.17 8.38
C LEU A 132 1.23 5.62 9.71
N GLY A 133 1.33 6.42 10.78
CA GLY A 133 1.00 6.00 12.16
C GLY A 133 2.07 5.15 12.84
N VAL A 134 3.10 4.73 12.12
CA VAL A 134 4.18 3.90 12.66
C VAL A 134 5.49 4.67 12.74
N ASN A 135 6.00 5.19 11.63
CA ASN A 135 7.27 5.91 11.58
C ASN A 135 7.24 7.19 10.73
N ASP A 136 6.08 7.75 10.46
CA ASP A 136 5.91 8.98 9.66
C ASP A 136 6.59 10.21 10.30
N HIS A 137 6.78 10.19 11.62
CA HIS A 137 7.57 11.19 12.34
C HIS A 137 9.05 11.23 11.90
N ALA A 138 9.58 10.17 11.31
CA ALA A 138 10.95 10.09 10.79
C ALA A 138 11.12 10.84 9.45
N TYR A 139 10.04 11.31 8.80
CA TYR A 139 10.14 12.01 7.54
C TYR A 139 10.79 13.38 7.69
N GLU A 140 11.98 13.54 7.09
CA GLU A 140 12.74 14.80 7.01
C GLU A 140 12.75 15.31 5.55
N PRO A 141 12.03 16.39 5.22
CA PRO A 141 11.84 16.82 3.83
C PRO A 141 13.15 17.23 3.13
N LYS A 142 14.14 17.69 3.88
CA LYS A 142 15.45 18.09 3.31
C LYS A 142 16.35 16.89 2.98
N LYS A 143 16.11 15.72 3.55
CA LYS A 143 16.92 14.50 3.37
C LYS A 143 16.22 13.44 2.51
N HIS A 144 14.90 13.33 2.63
CA HIS A 144 14.15 12.26 2.00
C HIS A 144 13.46 12.75 0.73
N HIS A 145 14.05 12.41 -0.41
CA HIS A 145 13.55 12.80 -1.73
C HIS A 145 12.87 11.65 -2.45
N VAL A 146 13.32 10.41 -2.23
CA VAL A 146 12.74 9.19 -2.75
C VAL A 146 12.23 8.36 -1.58
N VAL A 147 10.93 8.32 -1.41
CA VAL A 147 10.25 7.69 -0.26
C VAL A 147 9.46 6.48 -0.75
N SER A 148 9.55 5.36 -0.04
CA SER A 148 8.73 4.17 -0.30
C SER A 148 7.57 4.11 0.70
N ASN A 149 6.35 3.85 0.21
CA ASN A 149 5.19 3.56 1.06
C ASN A 149 5.13 2.07 1.48
N ALA A 150 6.24 1.33 1.38
CA ALA A 150 6.31 -0.11 1.63
C ALA A 150 5.30 -0.92 0.79
N SER A 151 4.91 -2.11 1.25
CA SER A 151 3.84 -2.91 0.64
C SER A 151 2.52 -2.77 1.39
N CYS A 152 1.41 -3.18 0.77
CA CYS A 152 0.12 -3.28 1.43
C CYS A 152 0.18 -4.21 2.66
N THR A 153 0.87 -5.33 2.55
CA THR A 153 1.08 -6.28 3.66
C THR A 153 1.90 -5.66 4.79
N THR A 154 2.96 -4.90 4.48
CA THR A 154 3.75 -4.19 5.50
C THR A 154 2.90 -3.13 6.21
N ASN A 155 2.06 -2.39 5.47
CA ASN A 155 1.14 -1.41 6.04
C ASN A 155 0.09 -2.05 6.97
N CYS A 156 -0.33 -3.29 6.70
CA CYS A 156 -1.22 -4.03 7.60
C CYS A 156 -0.46 -4.57 8.82
N LEU A 157 0.71 -5.16 8.62
CA LEU A 157 1.48 -5.81 9.70
C LEU A 157 2.07 -4.80 10.70
N ALA A 158 2.57 -3.65 10.23
CA ALA A 158 3.31 -2.70 11.04
C ALA A 158 2.50 -2.13 12.22
N PRO A 159 1.23 -1.69 12.07
CA PRO A 159 0.42 -1.20 13.17
C PRO A 159 0.22 -2.25 14.28
N VAL A 160 -0.19 -3.47 13.93
CA VAL A 160 -0.43 -4.53 14.94
C VAL A 160 0.87 -5.04 15.57
N ALA A 161 1.96 -5.11 14.81
CA ALA A 161 3.27 -5.47 15.34
C ALA A 161 3.81 -4.41 16.31
N LYS A 162 3.58 -3.11 16.01
CA LYS A 162 3.90 -2.00 16.90
C LYS A 162 3.18 -2.15 18.24
N VAL A 163 1.86 -2.31 18.21
CA VAL A 163 1.04 -2.47 19.43
C VAL A 163 1.48 -3.68 20.25
N LEU A 164 1.69 -4.84 19.60
CA LEU A 164 2.19 -6.04 20.32
C LEU A 164 3.57 -5.80 20.92
N HIS A 165 4.49 -5.20 20.18
CA HIS A 165 5.84 -4.98 20.64
C HIS A 165 5.92 -3.99 21.81
N GLU A 166 5.24 -2.87 21.72
CA GLU A 166 5.23 -1.83 22.76
C GLU A 166 4.57 -2.32 24.06
N ASN A 167 3.50 -3.13 23.97
CA ASN A 167 2.78 -3.61 25.13
C ASN A 167 3.34 -4.92 25.70
N PHE A 168 3.84 -5.84 24.87
CA PHE A 168 4.21 -7.18 25.32
C PHE A 168 5.64 -7.61 24.96
N GLY A 169 6.34 -6.88 24.07
CA GLY A 169 7.68 -7.20 23.59
C GLY A 169 7.68 -8.42 22.66
N ILE A 170 7.85 -8.22 21.36
CA ILE A 170 8.02 -9.33 20.40
C ILE A 170 9.48 -9.82 20.48
N LEU A 171 9.67 -11.10 20.81
CA LEU A 171 10.95 -11.79 20.76
C LEU A 171 11.25 -12.27 19.34
N ASN A 172 10.31 -13.01 18.75
CA ASN A 172 10.31 -13.49 17.37
C ASN A 172 8.89 -13.82 16.92
N GLY A 173 8.69 -13.99 15.61
CA GLY A 173 7.41 -14.39 15.08
C GLY A 173 7.46 -14.76 13.59
N LEU A 174 6.44 -15.51 13.19
CA LEU A 174 6.21 -15.87 11.78
C LEU A 174 4.86 -15.32 11.33
N MET A 175 4.85 -14.75 10.14
CA MET A 175 3.66 -14.20 9.52
C MET A 175 3.34 -14.96 8.23
N THR A 176 2.09 -15.34 8.07
CA THR A 176 1.55 -15.77 6.77
C THR A 176 0.55 -14.71 6.30
N THR A 177 0.74 -14.17 5.10
CA THR A 177 -0.36 -13.43 4.48
C THR A 177 -1.15 -14.33 3.53
N VAL A 178 -2.44 -14.49 3.82
CA VAL A 178 -3.42 -15.07 2.88
C VAL A 178 -3.86 -13.90 2.00
N HIS A 179 -3.36 -13.88 0.76
CA HIS A 179 -3.40 -12.68 -0.07
C HIS A 179 -4.22 -12.92 -1.34
N SER A 180 -5.08 -11.97 -1.69
CA SER A 180 -5.76 -11.98 -2.97
C SER A 180 -4.77 -12.01 -4.14
N TYR A 181 -5.20 -12.52 -5.30
CA TYR A 181 -4.36 -12.49 -6.49
C TYR A 181 -4.11 -11.05 -6.97
N THR A 182 -2.99 -10.84 -7.65
CA THR A 182 -2.63 -9.54 -8.22
C THR A 182 -2.21 -9.70 -9.68
N SER A 183 -2.08 -8.59 -10.40
CA SER A 183 -1.65 -8.57 -11.81
C SER A 183 -0.25 -9.17 -12.06
N ASP A 184 0.52 -9.46 -11.02
CA ASP A 184 1.78 -10.20 -11.09
C ASP A 184 1.58 -11.70 -11.38
N GLN A 185 0.37 -12.24 -11.14
CA GLN A 185 0.05 -13.63 -11.37
C GLN A 185 -0.57 -13.86 -12.76
N MET A 186 -0.41 -15.08 -13.28
CA MET A 186 -0.97 -15.46 -14.57
C MET A 186 -2.46 -15.77 -14.46
N LEU A 187 -3.26 -15.32 -15.44
CA LEU A 187 -4.68 -15.68 -15.56
C LEU A 187 -4.84 -17.18 -15.84
N HIS A 188 -4.07 -17.70 -16.81
CA HIS A 188 -3.86 -19.12 -17.09
C HIS A 188 -2.38 -19.45 -16.92
N ASP A 189 -2.03 -20.76 -16.90
CA ASP A 189 -0.64 -21.19 -16.81
C ASP A 189 0.21 -20.50 -17.88
N GLY A 190 1.27 -19.82 -17.47
CA GLY A 190 2.11 -19.03 -18.35
C GLY A 190 3.49 -18.73 -17.76
N PRO A 191 4.42 -18.19 -18.54
CA PRO A 191 5.78 -17.95 -18.09
C PRO A 191 5.85 -16.97 -16.92
N HIS A 192 6.50 -17.39 -15.83
CA HIS A 192 6.83 -16.53 -14.69
C HIS A 192 8.11 -17.06 -14.04
N ARG A 193 8.97 -16.17 -13.51
CA ARG A 193 10.23 -16.57 -12.84
C ARG A 193 10.01 -17.39 -11.57
N ASP A 194 8.91 -17.14 -10.82
CA ASP A 194 8.42 -18.00 -9.76
C ASP A 194 7.45 -19.00 -10.39
N LEU A 195 7.82 -20.28 -10.43
CA LEU A 195 7.03 -21.34 -11.07
C LEU A 195 5.67 -21.58 -10.39
N ARG A 196 5.51 -21.20 -9.13
CA ARG A 196 4.21 -21.27 -8.46
C ARG A 196 3.28 -20.15 -8.93
N ARG A 197 3.79 -18.93 -9.15
CA ARG A 197 3.05 -17.83 -9.75
C ARG A 197 2.79 -18.00 -11.25
N ALA A 198 3.47 -18.93 -11.90
CA ALA A 198 3.23 -19.31 -13.29
C ALA A 198 1.88 -20.04 -13.49
N ARG A 199 1.23 -20.45 -12.42
CA ARG A 199 -0.05 -21.18 -12.45
C ARG A 199 -1.24 -20.21 -12.38
N ALA A 200 -2.39 -20.68 -12.90
CA ALA A 200 -3.63 -19.91 -12.98
C ALA A 200 -4.10 -19.39 -11.60
N ALA A 201 -4.16 -18.08 -11.46
CA ALA A 201 -4.40 -17.40 -10.18
C ALA A 201 -5.79 -17.65 -9.59
N ALA A 202 -6.81 -17.74 -10.44
CA ALA A 202 -8.20 -17.82 -10.01
C ALA A 202 -8.69 -19.24 -9.67
N VAL A 203 -7.81 -20.25 -9.77
CA VAL A 203 -8.16 -21.67 -9.53
C VAL A 203 -7.22 -22.37 -8.53
N SER A 204 -6.14 -21.71 -8.10
CA SER A 204 -5.13 -22.35 -7.27
C SER A 204 -4.76 -21.48 -6.05
N MET A 205 -4.51 -22.11 -4.92
CA MET A 205 -3.73 -21.51 -3.83
C MET A 205 -2.25 -21.58 -4.17
N VAL A 206 -1.56 -20.44 -4.14
CA VAL A 206 -0.16 -20.31 -4.58
C VAL A 206 0.72 -19.85 -3.42
N PRO A 207 1.43 -20.76 -2.72
CA PRO A 207 2.46 -20.36 -1.76
C PRO A 207 3.62 -19.68 -2.49
N THR A 208 4.08 -18.55 -1.96
CA THR A 208 5.18 -17.76 -2.55
C THR A 208 5.89 -16.94 -1.47
N SER A 209 7.02 -16.37 -1.83
CA SER A 209 7.77 -15.49 -0.93
C SER A 209 7.08 -14.14 -0.76
N THR A 210 7.32 -13.50 0.38
CA THR A 210 7.00 -12.09 0.65
C THR A 210 8.14 -11.45 1.41
N GLY A 211 8.52 -10.24 1.02
CA GLY A 211 9.48 -9.43 1.79
C GLY A 211 8.83 -8.61 2.90
N ALA A 212 7.51 -8.67 3.05
CA ALA A 212 6.76 -7.76 3.93
C ALA A 212 7.15 -7.90 5.42
N ALA A 213 7.35 -9.13 5.90
CA ALA A 213 7.76 -9.36 7.29
C ALA A 213 9.20 -8.86 7.56
N LYS A 214 10.12 -9.08 6.62
CA LYS A 214 11.50 -8.56 6.73
C LYS A 214 11.55 -7.04 6.64
N ALA A 215 10.68 -6.45 5.81
CA ALA A 215 10.59 -5.00 5.66
C ALA A 215 10.08 -4.28 6.93
N ILE A 216 9.52 -5.00 7.90
CA ILE A 216 9.14 -4.43 9.21
C ILE A 216 10.32 -3.75 9.89
N GLY A 217 11.53 -4.30 9.80
CA GLY A 217 12.74 -3.71 10.36
C GLY A 217 13.06 -2.30 9.82
N LEU A 218 12.56 -1.95 8.62
CA LEU A 218 12.75 -0.61 8.04
C LEU A 218 11.84 0.45 8.69
N VAL A 219 10.69 0.04 9.19
CA VAL A 219 9.68 0.95 9.79
C VAL A 219 9.60 0.82 11.32
N LEU A 220 10.00 -0.33 11.85
CA LEU A 220 10.12 -0.64 13.29
C LEU A 220 11.50 -1.27 13.56
N PRO A 221 12.57 -0.48 13.69
CA PRO A 221 13.94 -0.99 13.84
C PRO A 221 14.14 -1.98 15.01
N ALA A 222 13.35 -1.86 16.07
CA ALA A 222 13.37 -2.79 17.21
C ALA A 222 12.92 -4.22 16.84
N LEU A 223 12.25 -4.40 15.70
CA LEU A 223 11.80 -5.69 15.17
C LEU A 223 12.69 -6.22 14.03
N ASN A 224 13.81 -5.55 13.74
CA ASN A 224 14.71 -6.03 12.70
C ASN A 224 15.24 -7.44 13.01
N GLY A 225 15.06 -8.36 12.07
CA GLY A 225 15.45 -9.77 12.20
C GLY A 225 14.58 -10.63 13.12
N LYS A 226 13.53 -10.05 13.73
CA LYS A 226 12.62 -10.80 14.63
C LYS A 226 11.41 -11.39 13.93
N LEU A 227 11.04 -10.91 12.76
CA LEU A 227 9.89 -11.38 11.99
C LEU A 227 10.33 -11.88 10.61
N ASP A 228 9.77 -13.02 10.20
CA ASP A 228 9.85 -13.55 8.84
C ASP A 228 8.47 -14.09 8.42
N GLY A 229 8.30 -14.47 7.16
CA GLY A 229 7.01 -14.99 6.71
C GLY A 229 6.94 -15.36 5.25
N ILE A 230 5.77 -15.86 4.89
CA ILE A 230 5.42 -16.27 3.53
C ILE A 230 4.09 -15.66 3.10
N ALA A 231 3.78 -15.73 1.81
CA ALA A 231 2.47 -15.43 1.26
C ALA A 231 1.81 -16.69 0.72
N ILE A 232 0.50 -16.80 0.88
CA ILE A 232 -0.34 -17.76 0.18
C ILE A 232 -1.34 -16.94 -0.65
N ARG A 233 -1.16 -16.92 -1.97
CA ARG A 233 -2.13 -16.29 -2.88
C ARG A 233 -3.33 -17.20 -3.02
N VAL A 234 -4.52 -16.61 -2.94
CA VAL A 234 -5.81 -17.34 -3.00
C VAL A 234 -6.70 -16.80 -4.12
N PRO A 235 -7.65 -17.59 -4.63
CA PRO A 235 -8.60 -17.21 -5.68
C PRO A 235 -9.64 -16.18 -5.21
N THR A 236 -9.18 -15.03 -4.70
CA THR A 236 -9.99 -13.92 -4.22
C THR A 236 -9.51 -12.66 -4.90
N SER A 237 -10.42 -11.83 -5.41
CA SER A 237 -10.08 -10.67 -6.24
C SER A 237 -9.46 -9.52 -5.46
N ASN A 238 -9.86 -9.33 -4.20
CA ASN A 238 -9.39 -8.26 -3.32
C ASN A 238 -9.61 -8.66 -1.87
N VAL A 239 -9.03 -7.91 -0.95
CA VAL A 239 -8.95 -8.12 0.50
C VAL A 239 -8.08 -9.32 0.87
N SER A 240 -7.13 -9.05 1.70
CA SER A 240 -6.10 -9.99 2.18
C SER A 240 -6.11 -10.03 3.70
N LEU A 241 -5.45 -11.03 4.27
CA LEU A 241 -5.39 -11.27 5.71
C LEU A 241 -3.96 -11.57 6.11
N ILE A 242 -3.47 -10.97 7.19
CA ILE A 242 -2.28 -11.45 7.87
C ILE A 242 -2.66 -12.38 9.02
N ASP A 243 -1.87 -13.42 9.18
CA ASP A 243 -1.84 -14.35 10.31
C ASP A 243 -0.46 -14.23 10.94
N LEU A 244 -0.36 -13.54 12.08
CA LEU A 244 0.89 -13.36 12.81
C LEU A 244 0.87 -14.22 14.06
N THR A 245 1.84 -15.13 14.18
CA THR A 245 2.13 -15.87 15.41
C THR A 245 3.46 -15.38 15.96
N ALA A 246 3.46 -14.86 17.19
CA ALA A 246 4.63 -14.26 17.82
C ALA A 246 4.83 -14.75 19.25
N THR A 247 6.10 -15.01 19.61
CA THR A 247 6.53 -15.22 21.00
C THR A 247 6.78 -13.85 21.63
N LEU A 248 6.17 -13.63 22.80
CA LEU A 248 6.20 -12.36 23.52
C LEU A 248 7.11 -12.47 24.76
N GLU A 249 7.67 -11.33 25.15
CA GLU A 249 8.54 -11.21 26.31
C GLU A 249 7.75 -11.19 27.63
N ARG A 250 6.59 -10.53 27.61
CA ARG A 250 5.70 -10.36 28.76
C ARG A 250 4.49 -11.28 28.64
N ASP A 251 3.99 -11.74 29.79
CA ASP A 251 2.77 -12.55 29.87
C ASP A 251 1.56 -11.74 29.35
N CYS A 252 0.69 -12.40 28.62
CA CYS A 252 -0.56 -11.85 28.11
C CYS A 252 -1.67 -12.91 28.07
N ASP A 253 -2.87 -12.45 27.81
CA ASP A 253 -4.04 -13.25 27.45
C ASP A 253 -4.79 -12.56 26.29
N GLU A 254 -5.79 -13.21 25.74
CA GLU A 254 -6.59 -12.68 24.64
C GLU A 254 -7.21 -11.32 24.99
N LYS A 255 -7.66 -11.15 26.24
CA LYS A 255 -8.30 -9.90 26.68
C LYS A 255 -7.33 -8.74 26.71
N SER A 256 -6.12 -8.94 27.21
CA SER A 256 -5.09 -7.91 27.29
C SER A 256 -4.56 -7.52 25.90
N VAL A 257 -4.41 -8.50 24.99
CA VAL A 257 -4.04 -8.22 23.58
C VAL A 257 -5.15 -7.41 22.90
N ASN A 258 -6.40 -7.86 23.00
CA ASN A 258 -7.53 -7.17 22.39
C ASN A 258 -7.72 -5.75 22.95
N ALA A 259 -7.55 -5.58 24.27
CA ALA A 259 -7.63 -4.26 24.91
C ALA A 259 -6.53 -3.30 24.41
N ALA A 260 -5.30 -3.79 24.22
CA ALA A 260 -4.21 -2.99 23.67
C ALA A 260 -4.50 -2.56 22.22
N MET A 261 -4.98 -3.50 21.38
CA MET A 261 -5.36 -3.19 19.99
C MET A 261 -6.50 -2.19 19.92
N LYS A 262 -7.57 -2.40 20.72
CA LYS A 262 -8.71 -1.47 20.77
C LYS A 262 -8.27 -0.08 21.20
N LYS A 263 -7.47 0.04 22.25
CA LYS A 263 -6.94 1.30 22.71
C LYS A 263 -6.17 2.03 21.61
N ALA A 264 -5.29 1.35 20.91
CA ALA A 264 -4.50 1.93 19.83
C ALA A 264 -5.39 2.37 18.65
N ALA A 265 -6.38 1.57 18.26
CA ALA A 265 -7.35 1.91 17.22
C ALA A 265 -8.20 3.16 17.58
N ASP A 266 -8.57 3.30 18.83
CA ASP A 266 -9.37 4.43 19.32
C ASP A 266 -8.53 5.72 19.53
N SER A 267 -7.18 5.62 19.53
CA SER A 267 -6.28 6.75 19.84
C SER A 267 -5.19 6.97 18.77
N GLU A 268 -3.95 6.54 19.01
CA GLU A 268 -2.77 6.90 18.21
C GLU A 268 -2.75 6.29 16.80
N LEU A 269 -3.50 5.20 16.59
CA LEU A 269 -3.66 4.56 15.28
C LEU A 269 -5.05 4.77 14.66
N LYS A 270 -5.81 5.75 15.15
CA LYS A 270 -7.14 6.06 14.63
C LYS A 270 -7.08 6.37 13.12
N GLY A 271 -7.93 5.68 12.33
CA GLY A 271 -7.96 5.75 10.88
C GLY A 271 -6.87 4.93 10.17
N ILE A 272 -5.95 4.32 10.93
CA ILE A 272 -4.92 3.40 10.43
C ILE A 272 -5.23 1.96 10.82
N LEU A 273 -5.54 1.74 12.09
CA LEU A 273 -5.97 0.47 12.66
C LEU A 273 -7.46 0.53 12.99
N GLU A 274 -8.22 -0.44 12.52
CA GLU A 274 -9.60 -0.69 12.95
C GLU A 274 -9.64 -1.91 13.87
N TYR A 275 -10.62 -1.93 14.78
CA TYR A 275 -10.87 -3.03 15.69
C TYR A 275 -12.27 -3.59 15.47
N VAL A 276 -12.38 -4.85 15.08
CA VAL A 276 -13.67 -5.50 14.79
C VAL A 276 -13.93 -6.68 15.71
N GLU A 277 -15.21 -6.82 16.10
CA GLU A 277 -15.72 -7.92 16.93
C GLU A 277 -16.80 -8.75 16.19
N ALA A 278 -17.26 -8.25 15.04
CA ALA A 278 -18.25 -8.93 14.20
C ALA A 278 -17.60 -10.11 13.46
N PRO A 279 -18.33 -11.21 13.21
CA PRO A 279 -17.83 -12.38 12.47
C PRO A 279 -17.88 -12.09 10.96
N LEU A 280 -16.91 -11.33 10.46
CA LEU A 280 -16.83 -10.84 9.09
C LEU A 280 -15.88 -11.70 8.22
N VAL A 281 -16.00 -11.54 6.90
CA VAL A 281 -15.16 -12.20 5.90
C VAL A 281 -14.58 -11.19 4.91
N SER A 282 -13.67 -11.61 4.04
CA SER A 282 -12.96 -10.72 3.12
C SER A 282 -13.86 -9.77 2.32
N ALA A 283 -15.04 -10.21 1.88
CA ALA A 283 -15.95 -9.38 1.08
C ALA A 283 -16.48 -8.15 1.85
N ASP A 284 -16.57 -8.24 3.18
CA ASP A 284 -17.11 -7.17 4.03
C ASP A 284 -16.12 -6.00 4.19
N PHE A 285 -14.84 -6.24 3.92
CA PHE A 285 -13.78 -5.24 4.01
C PHE A 285 -13.40 -4.62 2.66
N ASN A 286 -14.12 -4.97 1.58
CA ASN A 286 -13.86 -4.37 0.28
C ASN A 286 -14.22 -2.88 0.29
N GLY A 287 -13.26 -2.02 -0.03
CA GLY A 287 -13.41 -0.57 0.05
C GLY A 287 -13.11 0.03 1.42
N ASP A 288 -12.66 -0.75 2.39
CA ASP A 288 -12.24 -0.23 3.70
C ASP A 288 -10.91 0.53 3.58
N PRO A 289 -10.83 1.80 4.07
CA PRO A 289 -9.64 2.63 3.93
C PRO A 289 -8.55 2.34 4.97
N HIS A 290 -8.82 1.55 6.03
CA HIS A 290 -7.82 1.27 7.05
C HIS A 290 -6.66 0.41 6.50
N SER A 291 -5.47 0.63 7.03
CA SER A 291 -4.29 -0.18 6.68
C SER A 291 -4.36 -1.59 7.28
N SER A 292 -5.00 -1.70 8.44
CA SER A 292 -5.02 -2.91 9.27
C SER A 292 -6.35 -2.96 10.01
N ILE A 293 -7.08 -4.06 9.88
CA ILE A 293 -8.38 -4.26 10.51
C ILE A 293 -8.26 -5.48 11.40
N PHE A 294 -8.03 -5.25 12.68
CA PHE A 294 -7.76 -6.30 13.67
C PHE A 294 -9.02 -7.08 14.01
N ASP A 295 -8.98 -8.40 13.82
CA ASP A 295 -10.06 -9.34 14.08
C ASP A 295 -9.95 -9.88 15.51
N ALA A 296 -10.61 -9.23 16.45
CA ALA A 296 -10.49 -9.54 17.88
C ALA A 296 -10.96 -10.95 18.28
N PRO A 297 -12.09 -11.47 17.75
CA PRO A 297 -12.54 -12.84 18.03
C PRO A 297 -11.54 -13.93 17.68
N LEU A 298 -10.64 -13.71 16.72
CA LEU A 298 -9.65 -14.68 16.26
C LEU A 298 -8.35 -14.67 17.08
N THR A 299 -8.20 -13.75 18.03
CA THR A 299 -7.02 -13.72 18.91
C THR A 299 -6.90 -15.01 19.72
N LYS A 300 -5.71 -15.61 19.73
CA LYS A 300 -5.39 -16.79 20.55
C LYS A 300 -4.09 -16.55 21.30
N VAL A 301 -4.05 -16.98 22.55
CA VAL A 301 -2.84 -16.99 23.37
C VAL A 301 -2.63 -18.37 23.95
N LEU A 302 -1.44 -18.91 23.73
CA LEU A 302 -1.05 -20.22 24.28
C LEU A 302 0.14 -20.04 25.23
N GLY A 303 0.06 -20.64 26.43
CA GLY A 303 1.14 -20.59 27.40
C GLY A 303 1.52 -19.19 27.85
N LYS A 304 0.58 -18.22 27.79
CA LYS A 304 0.72 -16.83 28.19
C LYS A 304 1.65 -15.96 27.32
N ARG A 305 2.46 -16.55 26.43
CA ARG A 305 3.48 -15.82 25.66
C ARG A 305 3.48 -16.11 24.18
N LEU A 306 2.75 -17.10 23.71
CA LEU A 306 2.59 -17.33 22.27
C LEU A 306 1.26 -16.74 21.81
N ALA A 307 1.30 -15.58 21.23
CA ALA A 307 0.11 -14.90 20.70
C ALA A 307 -0.03 -15.15 19.20
N LYS A 308 -1.27 -15.41 18.77
CA LYS A 308 -1.68 -15.50 17.37
C LYS A 308 -2.77 -14.48 17.13
N ILE A 309 -2.55 -13.62 16.14
CA ILE A 309 -3.49 -12.56 15.78
C ILE A 309 -3.76 -12.54 14.27
N PHE A 310 -4.91 -12.01 13.90
CA PHE A 310 -5.32 -11.83 12.53
C PHE A 310 -5.67 -10.37 12.27
N SER A 311 -5.32 -9.88 11.09
CA SER A 311 -5.72 -8.54 10.65
C SER A 311 -5.99 -8.54 9.15
N TRP A 312 -7.16 -8.02 8.78
CA TRP A 312 -7.60 -7.85 7.39
C TRP A 312 -7.08 -6.56 6.79
N TYR A 313 -7.04 -6.48 5.49
CA TYR A 313 -6.74 -5.24 4.77
C TYR A 313 -7.24 -5.31 3.33
N ASP A 314 -7.87 -4.22 2.88
CA ASP A 314 -8.07 -4.03 1.45
C ASP A 314 -6.71 -3.67 0.83
N ASN A 315 -6.10 -4.64 0.15
CA ASN A 315 -4.74 -4.51 -0.37
C ASN A 315 -4.63 -3.51 -1.53
N GLU A 316 -5.75 -3.04 -2.08
CA GLU A 316 -5.82 -1.99 -3.10
C GLU A 316 -6.29 -0.66 -2.51
N TRP A 317 -7.48 -0.62 -1.92
CA TRP A 317 -8.09 0.61 -1.42
C TRP A 317 -7.44 1.14 -0.15
N GLY A 318 -7.29 0.32 0.88
CA GLY A 318 -6.62 0.69 2.13
C GLY A 318 -5.18 1.17 1.86
N TYR A 319 -4.44 0.44 1.01
CA TYR A 319 -3.10 0.83 0.61
C TYR A 319 -3.07 2.16 -0.16
N SER A 320 -4.00 2.37 -1.09
CA SER A 320 -4.06 3.59 -1.91
C SER A 320 -4.46 4.82 -1.10
N ASN A 321 -5.30 4.65 -0.06
CA ASN A 321 -5.59 5.72 0.90
C ASN A 321 -4.34 6.11 1.70
N ARG A 322 -3.57 5.13 2.20
CA ARG A 322 -2.27 5.42 2.86
C ARG A 322 -1.31 6.14 1.92
N LEU A 323 -1.22 5.71 0.67
CA LEU A 323 -0.38 6.35 -0.34
C LEU A 323 -0.79 7.82 -0.57
N ALA A 324 -2.10 8.10 -0.64
CA ALA A 324 -2.63 9.47 -0.80
C ALA A 324 -2.36 10.35 0.43
N GLU A 325 -2.45 9.79 1.63
CA GLU A 325 -2.13 10.51 2.87
C GLU A 325 -0.62 10.75 3.03
N VAL A 326 0.23 9.80 2.64
CA VAL A 326 1.68 10.03 2.60
C VAL A 326 2.02 11.07 1.53
N ALA A 327 1.34 11.07 0.37
CA ALA A 327 1.51 12.12 -0.63
C ALA A 327 1.13 13.51 -0.08
N ALA A 328 0.03 13.63 0.68
CA ALA A 328 -0.36 14.86 1.35
C ALA A 328 0.64 15.29 2.43
N LEU A 329 1.14 14.35 3.25
CA LEU A 329 2.21 14.61 4.23
C LEU A 329 3.48 15.16 3.56
N VAL A 330 3.91 14.53 2.47
CA VAL A 330 5.10 14.96 1.70
C VAL A 330 4.85 16.32 1.06
N ALA A 331 3.69 16.53 0.46
CA ALA A 331 3.27 17.79 -0.17
C ALA A 331 3.23 18.96 0.83
N GLY A 332 2.69 18.73 2.02
CA GLY A 332 2.58 19.74 3.08
C GLY A 332 3.91 20.15 3.71
N ARG A 333 5.00 19.44 3.38
CA ARG A 333 6.36 19.71 3.90
C ARG A 333 7.39 20.00 2.81
N LEU A 334 6.97 20.40 1.58
CA LEU A 334 7.84 20.71 0.43
C LEU A 334 8.73 21.95 0.62
#